data_899d43ea5b442beaddbd59794fdfc26a
#
_entry.id   899d43ea5b442beaddbd59794fdfc26a
#
_cell.length_a   1.000
_cell.length_b   1.000
_cell.length_c   1.000
_cell.angle_alpha   90.00
_cell.angle_beta   90.00
_cell.angle_gamma   90.00
#
_symmetry.space_group_name_H-M   'P 1'
#
loop_
_entity.id
_entity.type
_entity.pdbx_description
1 polymer ?
#
loop_
_entity_poly.entity_id
_entity_poly.type
_entity_poly.pdbx_seq_one_letter_code
_entity_poly.pdbx_strand_id
1 'polypeptide(L)'
;MDKTDKKSMELKIDNGELKTSMIPEDFTDPQILYDKLIAMIKRYHPSGDISQIERAYKIAYKAHDGQLRKSGEPYIIHPVCVCIILAELELDKETIVAGMLHDVVEDTVMTSEEIAAEFGDEVALLVDGVTKLTQLNYVADKVEVQAENLRKMFLAMAKDIRVILIKLADRLHNQRTMQYQTPEKQKEKSRETLDIYAPIA
;
A
#
# COMPACT_ATOMS: atom_id res chain seq x y z
N MET A 1 15.14 28.85 -23.50
CA MET A 1 16.04 28.86 -22.32
C MET A 1 15.30 28.15 -21.22
N ASP A 2 15.64 26.90 -21.12
CA ASP A 2 15.02 25.91 -20.25
C ASP A 2 15.68 25.97 -18.88
N LYS A 3 14.89 26.22 -17.82
CA LYS A 3 15.35 26.10 -16.43
C LYS A 3 14.66 24.92 -15.80
N THR A 4 15.18 23.74 -16.06
CA THR A 4 14.94 22.56 -15.24
C THR A 4 15.59 22.80 -13.87
N ASP A 5 14.78 23.20 -12.89
CA ASP A 5 15.19 23.24 -11.49
C ASP A 5 15.41 21.82 -10.97
N LYS A 6 16.68 21.40 -11.02
CA LYS A 6 17.15 20.30 -10.18
C LYS A 6 17.13 20.78 -8.72
N LYS A 7 16.08 20.46 -7.98
CA LYS A 7 16.07 20.61 -6.53
C LYS A 7 17.07 19.61 -5.95
N SER A 8 18.27 20.08 -5.66
CA SER A 8 19.33 19.34 -4.98
C SER A 8 18.86 18.98 -3.56
N MET A 9 19.11 17.74 -3.21
CA MET A 9 18.95 17.20 -1.88
C MET A 9 19.93 17.91 -0.94
N GLU A 10 19.46 18.83 -0.11
CA GLU A 10 20.27 19.42 0.96
C GLU A 10 20.22 18.50 2.19
N LEU A 11 21.35 17.89 2.50
CA LEU A 11 21.60 17.22 3.78
C LEU A 11 21.86 18.28 4.85
N LYS A 12 20.94 18.53 5.74
CA LYS A 12 21.15 19.35 6.92
C LYS A 12 21.48 18.45 8.11
N ILE A 13 22.68 18.62 8.65
CA ILE A 13 23.09 18.00 9.91
C ILE A 13 22.80 19.03 11.01
N ASP A 14 21.88 18.73 11.90
CA ASP A 14 21.63 19.50 13.12
C ASP A 14 21.78 18.56 14.31
N ASN A 15 22.67 18.94 15.26
CA ASN A 15 22.96 18.19 16.49
C ASN A 15 23.40 16.72 16.33
N GLY A 16 24.09 16.37 15.21
CA GLY A 16 24.67 15.04 15.01
C GLY A 16 23.68 13.97 14.52
N GLU A 17 22.42 14.31 14.28
CA GLU A 17 21.44 13.44 13.65
C GLU A 17 21.26 13.76 12.16
N LEU A 18 21.40 12.75 11.31
CA LEU A 18 21.08 12.84 9.88
C LEU A 18 19.56 12.98 9.70
N LYS A 19 19.08 14.22 9.60
CA LYS A 19 17.73 14.46 9.08
C LYS A 19 17.78 14.42 7.56
N THR A 20 17.52 13.28 7.00
CA THR A 20 17.10 13.17 5.60
C THR A 20 15.73 13.82 5.47
N SER A 21 15.69 15.10 5.08
CA SER A 21 14.46 15.70 4.58
C SER A 21 14.18 15.16 3.18
N MET A 22 13.88 13.87 3.07
CA MET A 22 13.02 13.42 1.99
C MET A 22 11.68 14.09 2.30
N ILE A 23 11.26 15.06 1.49
CA ILE A 23 9.84 15.37 1.37
C ILE A 23 9.29 14.06 0.81
N PRO A 24 8.56 13.28 1.59
CA PRO A 24 8.05 12.00 1.10
C PRO A 24 7.19 12.29 -0.13
N GLU A 25 7.16 11.37 -1.09
CA GLU A 25 6.20 11.40 -2.21
C GLU A 25 4.75 11.58 -1.67
N ASP A 26 4.54 11.29 -0.39
CA ASP A 26 3.31 11.40 0.39
C ASP A 26 2.69 12.81 0.44
N PHE A 27 3.46 13.89 0.20
CA PHE A 27 2.94 15.26 0.11
C PHE A 27 2.70 15.72 -1.33
N THR A 28 2.78 14.80 -2.28
CA THR A 28 2.46 15.07 -3.68
C THR A 28 0.93 15.02 -3.87
N ASP A 29 0.41 15.86 -4.77
CA ASP A 29 -1.02 15.82 -5.14
C ASP A 29 -1.44 14.40 -5.56
N PRO A 30 -2.54 13.84 -5.03
CA PRO A 30 -3.03 12.51 -5.38
C PRO A 30 -3.18 12.29 -6.88
N GLN A 31 -3.56 13.33 -7.65
CA GLN A 31 -3.71 13.23 -9.10
C GLN A 31 -2.36 13.04 -9.79
N ILE A 32 -1.30 13.69 -9.32
CA ILE A 32 0.06 13.52 -9.87
C ILE A 32 0.55 12.10 -9.64
N LEU A 33 0.31 11.54 -8.45
CA LEU A 33 0.67 10.14 -8.14
C LEU A 33 -0.14 9.16 -8.99
N TYR A 34 -1.43 9.41 -9.17
CA TYR A 34 -2.27 8.61 -10.04
C TYR A 34 -1.80 8.65 -11.51
N ASP A 35 -1.47 9.83 -12.03
CA ASP A 35 -0.95 9.97 -13.40
C ASP A 35 0.40 9.24 -13.56
N LYS A 36 1.28 9.28 -12.54
CA LYS A 36 2.52 8.50 -12.49
C LYS A 36 2.21 6.99 -12.56
N LEU A 37 1.28 6.51 -11.75
CA LEU A 37 0.85 5.10 -11.76
C LEU A 37 0.38 4.66 -13.16
N ILE A 38 -0.51 5.44 -13.79
CA ILE A 38 -1.02 5.14 -15.13
C ILE A 38 0.09 5.14 -16.18
N ALA A 39 1.02 6.11 -16.11
CA ALA A 39 2.17 6.14 -17.00
C ALA A 39 3.07 4.91 -16.85
N MET A 40 3.28 4.41 -15.62
CA MET A 40 4.02 3.19 -15.36
C MET A 40 3.33 1.96 -15.94
N ILE A 41 2.03 1.79 -15.68
CA ILE A 41 1.25 0.65 -16.20
C ILE A 41 1.27 0.63 -17.73
N LYS A 42 1.12 1.77 -18.40
CA LYS A 42 1.17 1.87 -19.86
C LYS A 42 2.53 1.51 -20.46
N ARG A 43 3.61 1.51 -19.71
CA ARG A 43 4.93 1.09 -20.18
C ARG A 43 5.03 -0.42 -20.36
N TYR A 44 4.49 -1.22 -19.46
CA TYR A 44 4.50 -2.69 -19.56
C TYR A 44 3.20 -3.27 -20.12
N HIS A 45 2.10 -2.50 -20.10
CA HIS A 45 0.81 -2.83 -20.74
C HIS A 45 0.32 -1.71 -21.66
N PRO A 46 0.98 -1.46 -22.82
CA PRO A 46 0.66 -0.30 -23.69
C PRO A 46 -0.76 -0.32 -24.25
N SER A 47 -1.30 -1.52 -24.50
CA SER A 47 -2.66 -1.74 -25.02
C SER A 47 -3.67 -2.15 -23.96
N GLY A 48 -3.26 -2.17 -22.67
CA GLY A 48 -4.11 -2.60 -21.58
C GLY A 48 -5.26 -1.64 -21.32
N ASP A 49 -6.45 -2.21 -21.07
CA ASP A 49 -7.60 -1.44 -20.60
C ASP A 49 -7.41 -1.03 -19.14
N ILE A 50 -7.29 0.27 -18.89
CA ILE A 50 -7.12 0.86 -17.55
C ILE A 50 -8.45 1.26 -16.90
N SER A 51 -9.59 1.02 -17.55
CA SER A 51 -10.92 1.49 -17.08
C SER A 51 -11.26 0.97 -15.67
N GLN A 52 -10.88 -0.24 -15.35
CA GLN A 52 -11.09 -0.80 -14.00
C GLN A 52 -10.21 -0.12 -12.96
N ILE A 53 -8.95 0.21 -13.27
CA ILE A 53 -8.04 0.94 -12.38
C ILE A 53 -8.58 2.36 -12.13
N GLU A 54 -9.07 3.02 -13.17
CA GLU A 54 -9.70 4.35 -13.04
C GLU A 54 -10.96 4.30 -12.16
N ARG A 55 -11.81 3.28 -12.32
CA ARG A 55 -12.99 3.10 -11.46
C ARG A 55 -12.59 2.82 -10.02
N ALA A 56 -11.61 1.93 -9.79
CA ALA A 56 -11.10 1.61 -8.45
C ALA A 56 -10.55 2.86 -7.76
N TYR A 57 -9.79 3.68 -8.48
CA TYR A 57 -9.30 4.96 -7.94
C TYR A 57 -10.43 5.90 -7.54
N LYS A 58 -11.46 6.07 -8.39
CA LYS A 58 -12.63 6.92 -8.08
C LYS A 58 -13.40 6.42 -6.84
N ILE A 59 -13.55 5.09 -6.71
CA ILE A 59 -14.22 4.48 -5.55
C ILE A 59 -13.37 4.70 -4.30
N ALA A 60 -12.07 4.39 -4.33
CA ALA A 60 -11.17 4.58 -3.20
C ALA A 60 -11.09 6.07 -2.80
N TYR A 61 -10.99 6.98 -3.77
CA TYR A 61 -10.96 8.42 -3.52
C TYR A 61 -12.21 8.88 -2.78
N LYS A 62 -13.40 8.45 -3.24
CA LYS A 62 -14.68 8.78 -2.59
C LYS A 62 -14.83 8.11 -1.22
N ALA A 63 -14.39 6.87 -1.09
CA ALA A 63 -14.48 6.09 0.14
C ALA A 63 -13.66 6.71 1.29
N HIS A 64 -12.50 7.27 0.95
CA HIS A 64 -11.59 7.93 1.89
C HIS A 64 -11.70 9.47 1.89
N ASP A 65 -12.81 10.03 1.37
CA ASP A 65 -13.02 11.48 1.34
C ASP A 65 -13.00 12.07 2.75
N GLY A 66 -12.22 13.13 2.95
CA GLY A 66 -12.02 13.77 4.23
C GLY A 66 -11.14 13.02 5.24
N GLN A 67 -10.70 11.79 4.94
CA GLN A 67 -9.77 11.05 5.79
C GLN A 67 -8.33 11.54 5.58
N LEU A 68 -7.59 11.68 6.69
CA LEU A 68 -6.18 12.07 6.67
C LEU A 68 -5.32 10.99 7.34
N ARG A 69 -4.13 10.79 6.82
CA ARG A 69 -3.08 9.98 7.47
C ARG A 69 -2.48 10.74 8.66
N LYS A 70 -1.68 10.04 9.48
CA LYS A 70 -0.95 10.67 10.61
C LYS A 70 0.06 11.74 10.17
N SER A 71 0.53 11.68 8.94
CA SER A 71 1.36 12.69 8.27
C SER A 71 0.61 13.95 7.87
N GLY A 72 -0.74 13.91 7.87
CA GLY A 72 -1.61 15.03 7.50
C GLY A 72 -2.03 15.07 6.02
N GLU A 73 -1.53 14.16 5.17
CA GLU A 73 -1.96 14.05 3.79
C GLU A 73 -3.30 13.30 3.64
N PRO A 74 -4.01 13.49 2.49
CA PRO A 74 -5.20 12.71 2.16
C PRO A 74 -4.93 11.21 2.15
N TYR A 75 -5.84 10.41 2.73
CA TYR A 75 -5.65 8.96 2.86
C TYR A 75 -5.46 8.26 1.51
N ILE A 76 -6.11 8.73 0.45
CA ILE A 76 -6.02 8.15 -0.91
C ILE A 76 -4.58 8.02 -1.44
N ILE A 77 -3.65 8.84 -0.94
CA ILE A 77 -2.23 8.76 -1.30
C ILE A 77 -1.66 7.37 -0.96
N HIS A 78 -2.11 6.77 0.14
CA HIS A 78 -1.65 5.44 0.56
C HIS A 78 -1.96 4.35 -0.48
N PRO A 79 -3.21 4.05 -0.86
CA PRO A 79 -3.48 3.01 -1.85
C PRO A 79 -2.86 3.32 -3.22
N VAL A 80 -2.74 4.59 -3.63
CA VAL A 80 -2.04 4.95 -4.87
C VAL A 80 -0.55 4.60 -4.79
N CYS A 81 0.13 4.91 -3.68
CA CYS A 81 1.54 4.55 -3.47
C CYS A 81 1.75 3.03 -3.40
N VAL A 82 0.82 2.29 -2.78
CA VAL A 82 0.82 0.82 -2.80
C VAL A 82 0.75 0.32 -4.24
N CYS A 83 -0.16 0.86 -5.06
CA CYS A 83 -0.26 0.49 -6.48
C CYS A 83 1.00 0.86 -7.28
N ILE A 84 1.68 1.96 -6.97
CA ILE A 84 2.97 2.32 -7.60
C ILE A 84 4.02 1.24 -7.30
N ILE A 85 4.11 0.77 -6.06
CA ILE A 85 5.03 -0.32 -5.66
C ILE A 85 4.71 -1.60 -6.43
N LEU A 86 3.41 -1.95 -6.56
CA LEU A 86 2.98 -3.13 -7.34
C LEU A 86 3.27 -2.96 -8.84
N ALA A 87 3.13 -1.75 -9.38
CA ALA A 87 3.45 -1.44 -10.77
C ALA A 87 4.97 -1.44 -11.06
N GLU A 88 5.83 -1.15 -10.07
CA GLU A 88 7.28 -1.33 -10.15
C GLU A 88 7.67 -2.81 -10.33
N LEU A 89 6.83 -3.73 -9.85
CA LEU A 89 6.96 -5.18 -10.04
C LEU A 89 6.23 -5.69 -11.30
N GLU A 90 5.68 -4.79 -12.12
CA GLU A 90 4.96 -5.08 -13.37
C GLU A 90 3.81 -6.10 -13.18
N LEU A 91 3.09 -6.00 -12.04
CA LEU A 91 2.00 -6.92 -11.71
C LEU A 91 0.75 -6.64 -12.58
N ASP A 92 -0.11 -7.65 -12.66
CA ASP A 92 -1.33 -7.61 -13.47
C ASP A 92 -2.36 -6.59 -12.99
N LYS A 93 -3.32 -6.29 -13.85
CA LYS A 93 -4.37 -5.30 -13.63
C LYS A 93 -5.21 -5.63 -12.39
N GLU A 94 -5.54 -6.88 -12.19
CA GLU A 94 -6.37 -7.35 -11.08
C GLU A 94 -5.65 -7.11 -9.74
N THR A 95 -4.34 -7.32 -9.69
CA THR A 95 -3.50 -7.00 -8.52
C THR A 95 -3.46 -5.50 -8.23
N ILE A 96 -3.32 -4.66 -9.27
CA ILE A 96 -3.34 -3.20 -9.11
C ILE A 96 -4.71 -2.72 -8.61
N VAL A 97 -5.81 -3.24 -9.18
CA VAL A 97 -7.18 -2.91 -8.73
C VAL A 97 -7.40 -3.35 -7.28
N ALA A 98 -6.99 -4.56 -6.92
CA ALA A 98 -7.09 -5.04 -5.54
C ALA A 98 -6.22 -4.21 -4.57
N GLY A 99 -5.01 -3.81 -4.98
CA GLY A 99 -4.16 -2.91 -4.21
C GLY A 99 -4.77 -1.52 -4.01
N MET A 100 -5.53 -1.01 -4.99
CA MET A 100 -6.27 0.26 -4.87
C MET A 100 -7.45 0.17 -3.89
N LEU A 101 -8.06 -1.02 -3.77
CA LEU A 101 -9.28 -1.25 -2.98
C LEU A 101 -9.02 -1.95 -1.63
N HIS A 102 -7.76 -2.28 -1.29
CA HIS A 102 -7.45 -3.16 -0.17
C HIS A 102 -7.97 -2.64 1.18
N ASP A 103 -7.97 -1.33 1.39
CA ASP A 103 -8.48 -0.69 2.62
C ASP A 103 -9.98 -0.31 2.52
N VAL A 104 -10.58 -0.31 1.32
CA VAL A 104 -11.96 0.17 1.13
C VAL A 104 -12.96 -0.68 1.89
N VAL A 105 -12.78 -2.01 1.90
CA VAL A 105 -13.67 -2.93 2.66
C VAL A 105 -13.48 -2.80 4.17
N GLU A 106 -12.26 -2.50 4.63
CA GLU A 106 -11.96 -2.37 6.06
C GLU A 106 -12.47 -1.04 6.63
N ASP A 107 -12.30 0.04 5.86
CA ASP A 107 -12.49 1.41 6.33
C ASP A 107 -13.83 2.02 5.90
N THR A 108 -14.63 1.31 5.07
CA THR A 108 -15.89 1.85 4.53
C THR A 108 -17.02 0.84 4.58
N VAL A 109 -18.18 1.23 4.05
CA VAL A 109 -19.38 0.38 3.99
C VAL A 109 -19.45 -0.54 2.76
N MET A 110 -18.44 -0.49 1.87
CA MET A 110 -18.41 -1.32 0.67
C MET A 110 -18.15 -2.79 1.02
N THR A 111 -18.96 -3.70 0.48
CA THR A 111 -18.86 -5.13 0.76
C THR A 111 -18.03 -5.87 -0.29
N SER A 112 -17.56 -7.08 0.04
CA SER A 112 -16.87 -7.95 -0.90
C SER A 112 -17.76 -8.34 -2.09
N GLU A 113 -19.07 -8.49 -1.88
CA GLU A 113 -20.05 -8.79 -2.92
C GLU A 113 -20.19 -7.62 -3.91
N GLU A 114 -20.15 -6.37 -3.44
CA GLU A 114 -20.17 -5.19 -4.29
C GLU A 114 -18.88 -5.08 -5.11
N ILE A 115 -17.73 -5.41 -4.53
CA ILE A 115 -16.47 -5.50 -5.28
C ILE A 115 -16.53 -6.59 -6.34
N ALA A 116 -17.06 -7.77 -6.02
CA ALA A 116 -17.22 -8.85 -6.99
C ALA A 116 -18.13 -8.45 -8.16
N ALA A 117 -19.24 -7.76 -7.88
CA ALA A 117 -20.17 -7.28 -8.90
C ALA A 117 -19.55 -6.23 -9.84
N GLU A 118 -18.68 -5.34 -9.32
CA GLU A 118 -18.09 -4.23 -10.08
C GLU A 118 -16.79 -4.63 -10.80
N PHE A 119 -15.93 -5.47 -10.16
CA PHE A 119 -14.57 -5.76 -10.61
C PHE A 119 -14.33 -7.23 -10.92
N GLY A 120 -15.27 -8.12 -10.59
CA GLY A 120 -15.17 -9.55 -10.77
C GLY A 120 -14.65 -10.30 -9.54
N ASP A 121 -14.89 -11.62 -9.53
CA ASP A 121 -14.59 -12.50 -8.40
C ASP A 121 -13.09 -12.54 -8.07
N GLU A 122 -12.22 -12.42 -9.07
CA GLU A 122 -10.77 -12.46 -8.89
C GLU A 122 -10.28 -11.29 -8.03
N VAL A 123 -10.71 -10.07 -8.34
CA VAL A 123 -10.38 -8.88 -7.53
C VAL A 123 -10.95 -9.01 -6.12
N ALA A 124 -12.21 -9.46 -6.00
CA ALA A 124 -12.84 -9.64 -4.69
C ALA A 124 -12.11 -10.67 -3.81
N LEU A 125 -11.64 -11.78 -4.39
CA LEU A 125 -10.84 -12.79 -3.69
C LEU A 125 -9.50 -12.22 -3.21
N LEU A 126 -8.82 -11.39 -4.03
CA LEU A 126 -7.57 -10.74 -3.63
C LEU A 126 -7.80 -9.78 -2.46
N VAL A 127 -8.81 -8.91 -2.56
CA VAL A 127 -9.16 -7.95 -1.50
C VAL A 127 -9.52 -8.68 -0.21
N ASP A 128 -10.42 -9.68 -0.26
CA ASP A 128 -10.80 -10.51 0.89
C ASP A 128 -9.57 -11.20 1.54
N GLY A 129 -8.65 -11.70 0.70
CA GLY A 129 -7.41 -12.31 1.16
C GLY A 129 -6.53 -11.32 1.94
N VAL A 130 -6.37 -10.11 1.43
CA VAL A 130 -5.57 -9.04 2.08
C VAL A 130 -6.23 -8.61 3.40
N THR A 131 -7.55 -8.37 3.40
CA THR A 131 -8.34 -8.01 4.59
C THR A 131 -8.18 -9.05 5.71
N LYS A 132 -8.28 -10.36 5.38
CA LYS A 132 -8.06 -11.44 6.36
C LYS A 132 -6.65 -11.43 6.95
N LEU A 133 -5.63 -11.05 6.18
CA LEU A 133 -4.26 -10.92 6.68
C LEU A 133 -4.08 -9.67 7.55
N THR A 134 -4.81 -8.58 7.29
CA THR A 134 -4.77 -7.38 8.13
C THR A 134 -5.32 -7.65 9.54
N GLN A 135 -6.31 -8.54 9.66
CA GLN A 135 -6.92 -8.91 10.93
C GLN A 135 -6.05 -9.83 11.82
N LEU A 136 -4.84 -10.22 11.37
CA LEU A 136 -3.93 -11.02 12.17
C LEU A 136 -3.40 -10.20 13.37
N ASN A 137 -3.63 -10.71 14.57
CA ASN A 137 -3.14 -10.09 15.79
C ASN A 137 -1.65 -10.37 15.97
N TYR A 138 -0.84 -9.31 15.98
CA TYR A 138 0.56 -9.41 16.39
C TYR A 138 0.66 -9.22 17.90
N VAL A 139 1.27 -10.19 18.59
CA VAL A 139 1.60 -10.09 20.01
C VAL A 139 3.08 -10.40 20.15
N ALA A 140 3.87 -9.38 20.51
CA ALA A 140 5.29 -9.54 20.76
C ALA A 140 5.53 -10.62 21.84
N ASP A 141 6.60 -11.39 21.68
CA ASP A 141 7.04 -12.42 22.63
C ASP A 141 6.09 -13.65 22.80
N LYS A 142 5.09 -13.82 21.92
CA LYS A 142 4.25 -15.03 21.86
C LYS A 142 4.54 -15.83 20.59
N VAL A 143 5.45 -16.78 20.70
CA VAL A 143 5.94 -17.61 19.59
C VAL A 143 4.78 -18.37 18.90
N GLU A 144 3.83 -18.87 19.67
CA GLU A 144 2.67 -19.61 19.15
C GLU A 144 1.78 -18.72 18.27
N VAL A 145 1.59 -17.45 18.66
CA VAL A 145 0.81 -16.48 17.88
C VAL A 145 1.52 -16.14 16.58
N GLN A 146 2.84 -15.94 16.63
CA GLN A 146 3.65 -15.66 15.45
C GLN A 146 3.66 -16.85 14.48
N ALA A 147 3.82 -18.09 14.99
CA ALA A 147 3.75 -19.30 14.18
C ALA A 147 2.39 -19.45 13.48
N GLU A 148 1.28 -19.19 14.19
CA GLU A 148 -0.06 -19.24 13.60
C GLU A 148 -0.27 -18.14 12.55
N ASN A 149 0.26 -16.94 12.76
CA ASN A 149 0.23 -15.87 11.78
C ASN A 149 1.01 -16.26 10.51
N LEU A 150 2.22 -16.76 10.63
CA LEU A 150 3.02 -17.26 9.50
C LEU A 150 2.27 -18.39 8.77
N ARG A 151 1.67 -19.35 9.51
CA ARG A 151 0.87 -20.42 8.90
C ARG A 151 -0.28 -19.86 8.06
N LYS A 152 -1.02 -18.86 8.56
CA LYS A 152 -2.11 -18.21 7.81
C LYS A 152 -1.60 -17.48 6.57
N MET A 153 -0.44 -16.82 6.66
CA MET A 153 0.19 -16.17 5.51
C MET A 153 0.60 -17.19 4.46
N PHE A 154 1.23 -18.31 4.83
CA PHE A 154 1.56 -19.38 3.90
C PHE A 154 0.33 -20.01 3.24
N LEU A 155 -0.78 -20.15 3.97
CA LEU A 155 -2.03 -20.64 3.41
C LEU A 155 -2.64 -19.63 2.40
N ALA A 156 -2.52 -18.33 2.67
CA ALA A 156 -2.93 -17.30 1.72
C ALA A 156 -2.05 -17.32 0.47
N MET A 157 -0.72 -17.42 0.62
CA MET A 157 0.22 -17.57 -0.51
C MET A 157 -0.08 -18.81 -1.37
N ALA A 158 -0.44 -19.92 -0.73
CA ALA A 158 -0.78 -21.15 -1.45
C ALA A 158 -2.07 -21.03 -2.28
N LYS A 159 -2.96 -20.10 -1.92
CA LYS A 159 -4.18 -19.80 -2.70
C LYS A 159 -3.87 -18.84 -3.84
N ASP A 160 -3.24 -17.72 -3.53
CA ASP A 160 -2.82 -16.71 -4.50
C ASP A 160 -1.66 -15.88 -3.94
N ILE A 161 -0.51 -15.97 -4.55
CA ILE A 161 0.70 -15.23 -4.11
C ILE A 161 0.50 -13.73 -4.14
N ARG A 162 -0.38 -13.22 -5.01
CA ARG A 162 -0.65 -11.78 -5.15
C ARG A 162 -1.18 -11.15 -3.86
N VAL A 163 -1.91 -11.91 -3.03
CA VAL A 163 -2.39 -11.46 -1.72
C VAL A 163 -1.21 -11.02 -0.83
N ILE A 164 -0.13 -11.80 -0.80
CA ILE A 164 1.07 -11.43 -0.02
C ILE A 164 1.82 -10.29 -0.67
N LEU A 165 1.92 -10.23 -2.00
CA LEU A 165 2.57 -9.12 -2.69
C LEU A 165 1.89 -7.78 -2.40
N ILE A 166 0.54 -7.75 -2.41
CA ILE A 166 -0.23 -6.56 -2.01
C ILE A 166 0.07 -6.22 -0.55
N LYS A 167 0.05 -7.20 0.34
CA LYS A 167 0.31 -6.97 1.78
C LYS A 167 1.73 -6.50 2.07
N LEU A 168 2.73 -6.99 1.32
CA LEU A 168 4.11 -6.51 1.42
C LEU A 168 4.26 -5.09 0.88
N ALA A 169 3.58 -4.74 -0.22
CA ALA A 169 3.55 -3.37 -0.75
C ALA A 169 2.91 -2.38 0.23
N ASP A 170 1.77 -2.76 0.85
CA ASP A 170 1.14 -2.01 1.94
C ASP A 170 2.12 -1.82 3.12
N ARG A 171 2.74 -2.90 3.58
CA ARG A 171 3.71 -2.86 4.67
C ARG A 171 4.91 -1.96 4.33
N LEU A 172 5.43 -2.06 3.12
CA LEU A 172 6.55 -1.23 2.66
C LEU A 172 6.19 0.26 2.67
N HIS A 173 5.02 0.62 2.14
CA HIS A 173 4.57 2.01 2.18
C HIS A 173 4.37 2.51 3.62
N ASN A 174 3.78 1.70 4.49
CA ASN A 174 3.63 2.02 5.92
C ASN A 174 4.99 2.19 6.62
N GLN A 175 6.03 1.42 6.26
CA GLN A 175 7.38 1.61 6.78
C GLN A 175 8.02 2.92 6.28
N ARG A 176 7.79 3.29 5.02
CA ARG A 176 8.28 4.58 4.45
C ARG A 176 7.70 5.80 5.16
N THR A 177 6.50 5.67 5.77
CA THR A 177 5.80 6.75 6.50
C THR A 177 5.85 6.60 8.02
N MET A 178 6.67 5.68 8.54
CA MET A 178 6.73 5.33 9.96
C MET A 178 7.14 6.49 10.86
N GLN A 179 7.89 7.45 10.36
CA GLN A 179 8.34 8.65 11.07
C GLN A 179 7.20 9.51 11.65
N TYR A 180 5.99 9.40 11.11
CA TYR A 180 4.80 10.13 11.58
C TYR A 180 4.04 9.40 12.70
N GLN A 181 4.47 8.20 13.08
CA GLN A 181 3.88 7.43 14.18
C GLN A 181 4.57 7.76 15.51
N THR A 182 3.88 7.45 16.63
CA THR A 182 4.51 7.58 17.95
C THR A 182 5.68 6.60 18.10
N PRO A 183 6.69 6.89 18.95
CA PRO A 183 7.84 6.00 19.17
C PRO A 183 7.44 4.56 19.53
N GLU A 184 6.37 4.40 20.33
CA GLU A 184 5.84 3.08 20.74
C GLU A 184 5.31 2.33 19.52
N LYS A 185 4.54 3.00 18.64
CA LYS A 185 4.01 2.42 17.41
C LYS A 185 5.12 2.12 16.39
N GLN A 186 6.12 2.99 16.29
CA GLN A 186 7.29 2.74 15.45
C GLN A 186 7.99 1.43 15.88
N LYS A 187 8.24 1.26 17.17
CA LYS A 187 8.88 0.06 17.73
C LYS A 187 8.02 -1.20 17.51
N GLU A 188 6.71 -1.12 17.81
CA GLU A 188 5.76 -2.22 17.61
C GLU A 188 5.74 -2.68 16.15
N LYS A 189 5.51 -1.73 15.21
CA LYS A 189 5.37 -2.05 13.79
C LYS A 189 6.67 -2.46 13.12
N SER A 190 7.80 -1.91 13.56
CA SER A 190 9.12 -2.35 13.08
C SER A 190 9.41 -3.79 13.52
N ARG A 191 9.11 -4.13 14.79
CA ARG A 191 9.28 -5.50 15.30
C ARG A 191 8.37 -6.48 14.56
N GLU A 192 7.09 -6.17 14.39
CA GLU A 192 6.15 -6.96 13.59
C GLU A 192 6.69 -7.21 12.16
N THR A 193 7.27 -6.17 11.55
CA THR A 193 7.86 -6.29 10.21
C THR A 193 9.04 -7.26 10.18
N LEU A 194 9.95 -7.17 11.16
CA LEU A 194 11.11 -8.06 11.26
C LEU A 194 10.73 -9.50 11.58
N ASP A 195 9.73 -9.71 12.45
CA ASP A 195 9.36 -11.03 12.94
C ASP A 195 8.47 -11.81 11.95
N ILE A 196 7.67 -11.11 11.16
CA ILE A 196 6.65 -11.73 10.29
C ILE A 196 6.90 -11.47 8.81
N TYR A 197 7.05 -10.19 8.40
CA TYR A 197 7.05 -9.83 6.98
C TYR A 197 8.42 -10.04 6.31
N ALA A 198 9.50 -9.67 6.98
CA ALA A 198 10.85 -9.83 6.41
C ALA A 198 11.24 -11.29 6.11
N PRO A 199 10.81 -12.32 6.90
CA PRO A 199 11.12 -13.72 6.57
C PRO A 199 10.40 -14.25 5.33
N ILE A 200 9.36 -13.59 4.84
CA ILE A 200 8.56 -14.03 3.69
C ILE A 200 8.74 -13.12 2.45
N ALA A 201 9.44 -11.99 2.60
CA ALA A 201 9.76 -11.08 1.50
C ALA A 201 11.03 -11.54 0.77
#